data_05282144b782df20905d9d564ed46e5a
#
_entry.id   05282144b782df20905d9d564ed46e5a
#
_cell.length_a   1.000
_cell.length_b   1.000
_cell.length_c   1.000
_cell.angle_alpha   90.00
_cell.angle_beta   90.00
_cell.angle_gamma   90.00
#
_symmetry.space_group_name_H-M   'P 1'
#
loop_
_entity.id
_entity.type
_entity.pdbx_description
1 polymer ?
#
loop_
_entity_poly.entity_id
_entity_poly.type
_entity_poly.pdbx_seq_one_letter_code
_entity_poly.pdbx_strand_id
1 'polypeptide(L)'
;MQKSDCIIGVEHVSKFFGDKAVLNDVNLSVRKGEFVTILGPSGCGKTTLLRLIAGFQTASEGVITIAGKDITQTPPHKRPVNTVFQKYALFPHLNVFNNIAFGLKLKKLPGATIEKKVKQALRMVGMTDYEDRDVDSLSGGQQQRVAIARAIVNEPEVLLLDEPLAALDLKMRKDMQMELKEMHQKLGITFVYVTHDQEEALTLSDTIVVMSEGRIQQIGVPTDIYNEPINSFVADFIGESNILNGVMIKDKAVTFCGHEFECVDTGFGEQMQVDVVIRPEDIYIFDVSDAAQLTGTVTSCIFKGVHYEMLVQTREGY
;
A
#
# COMPACT_ATOMS: atom_id res chain seq x y z
N MET A 1 -13.36 1.20 -19.91
CA MET A 1 -11.92 1.54 -19.74
C MET A 1 -11.17 1.08 -20.99
N GLN A 2 -10.42 1.98 -21.64
CA GLN A 2 -9.61 1.60 -22.82
C GLN A 2 -8.43 0.73 -22.33
N LYS A 3 -8.25 -0.45 -22.94
CA LYS A 3 -7.15 -1.40 -22.68
C LYS A 3 -5.73 -0.82 -22.87
N SER A 4 -5.60 0.42 -23.36
CA SER A 4 -4.31 1.02 -23.74
C SER A 4 -3.48 1.53 -22.57
N ASP A 5 -4.05 1.76 -21.39
CA ASP A 5 -3.34 2.38 -20.26
C ASP A 5 -2.94 1.39 -19.13
N CYS A 6 -3.33 0.11 -19.25
CA CYS A 6 -2.98 -0.91 -18.28
C CYS A 6 -1.55 -1.41 -18.51
N ILE A 7 -0.69 -1.24 -17.49
CA ILE A 7 0.69 -1.73 -17.51
C ILE A 7 0.82 -3.12 -16.88
N ILE A 8 0.08 -3.41 -15.81
CA ILE A 8 0.02 -4.72 -15.17
C ILE A 8 -1.43 -5.21 -15.17
N GLY A 9 -1.66 -6.39 -15.72
CA GLY A 9 -2.93 -7.12 -15.59
C GLY A 9 -2.72 -8.39 -14.78
N VAL A 10 -3.58 -8.62 -13.82
CA VAL A 10 -3.67 -9.87 -13.04
C VAL A 10 -5.10 -10.35 -13.21
N GLU A 11 -5.29 -11.51 -13.87
CA GLU A 11 -6.61 -12.02 -14.25
C GLU A 11 -6.80 -13.42 -13.66
N HIS A 12 -7.76 -13.56 -12.76
CA HIS A 12 -8.14 -14.81 -12.09
C HIS A 12 -6.97 -15.57 -11.47
N VAL A 13 -6.02 -14.82 -10.86
CA VAL A 13 -4.79 -15.40 -10.34
C VAL A 13 -5.03 -16.04 -8.98
N SER A 14 -4.73 -17.34 -8.91
CA SER A 14 -4.72 -18.12 -7.66
C SER A 14 -3.33 -18.69 -7.40
N LYS A 15 -2.97 -18.83 -6.12
CA LYS A 15 -1.72 -19.44 -5.67
C LYS A 15 -1.95 -20.38 -4.51
N PHE A 16 -1.58 -21.63 -4.71
CA PHE A 16 -1.65 -22.69 -3.69
C PHE A 16 -0.24 -23.09 -3.26
N PHE A 17 -0.08 -23.40 -1.98
CA PHE A 17 1.08 -24.10 -1.40
C PHE A 17 0.56 -25.34 -0.68
N GLY A 18 0.75 -26.51 -1.31
CA GLY A 18 0.02 -27.71 -0.91
C GLY A 18 -1.50 -27.46 -1.00
N ASP A 19 -2.22 -27.78 0.05
CA ASP A 19 -3.67 -27.60 0.12
C ASP A 19 -4.11 -26.18 0.53
N LYS A 20 -3.15 -25.31 0.89
CA LYS A 20 -3.47 -23.94 1.36
C LYS A 20 -3.52 -22.98 0.19
N ALA A 21 -4.68 -22.37 -0.05
CA ALA A 21 -4.83 -21.22 -0.91
C ALA A 21 -4.25 -19.97 -0.21
N VAL A 22 -3.24 -19.33 -0.82
CA VAL A 22 -2.64 -18.07 -0.32
C VAL A 22 -3.15 -16.90 -1.12
N LEU A 23 -3.45 -17.09 -2.40
CA LEU A 23 -4.21 -16.15 -3.23
C LEU A 23 -5.36 -16.91 -3.87
N ASN A 24 -6.53 -16.27 -3.94
CA ASN A 24 -7.75 -16.88 -4.42
C ASN A 24 -8.50 -15.90 -5.34
N ASP A 25 -8.46 -16.19 -6.63
CA ASP A 25 -9.16 -15.45 -7.68
C ASP A 25 -8.86 -13.93 -7.67
N VAL A 26 -7.58 -13.58 -7.63
CA VAL A 26 -7.14 -12.18 -7.59
C VAL A 26 -7.23 -11.56 -8.97
N ASN A 27 -7.94 -10.42 -9.06
CA ASN A 27 -8.12 -9.62 -10.28
C ASN A 27 -7.66 -8.19 -10.01
N LEU A 28 -6.63 -7.70 -10.74
CA LEU A 28 -6.04 -6.38 -10.54
C LEU A 28 -5.57 -5.79 -11.87
N SER A 29 -5.89 -4.54 -12.12
CA SER A 29 -5.37 -3.75 -13.24
C SER A 29 -4.66 -2.51 -12.71
N VAL A 30 -3.38 -2.34 -13.07
CA VAL A 30 -2.57 -1.19 -12.70
C VAL A 30 -2.29 -0.33 -13.92
N ARG A 31 -2.50 0.97 -13.83
CA ARG A 31 -2.28 1.92 -14.92
C ARG A 31 -0.81 2.31 -15.01
N LYS A 32 -0.39 2.68 -16.21
CA LYS A 32 0.97 3.17 -16.43
C LYS A 32 1.21 4.49 -15.70
N GLY A 33 2.35 4.57 -14.99
CA GLY A 33 2.74 5.75 -14.22
C GLY A 33 2.00 5.92 -12.90
N GLU A 34 1.19 4.93 -12.46
CA GLU A 34 0.42 4.96 -11.23
C GLU A 34 1.26 4.50 -10.03
N PHE A 35 1.03 5.10 -8.87
CA PHE A 35 1.52 4.59 -7.59
C PHE A 35 0.41 3.75 -6.94
N VAL A 36 0.52 2.44 -7.02
CA VAL A 36 -0.45 1.50 -6.46
C VAL A 36 0.10 0.88 -5.18
N THR A 37 -0.66 0.96 -4.09
CA THR A 37 -0.31 0.28 -2.84
C THR A 37 -1.20 -0.94 -2.61
N ILE A 38 -0.58 -2.09 -2.39
CA ILE A 38 -1.22 -3.32 -1.91
C ILE A 38 -1.12 -3.32 -0.39
N LEU A 39 -2.24 -3.09 0.28
CA LEU A 39 -2.37 -2.92 1.71
C LEU A 39 -3.14 -4.10 2.33
N GLY A 40 -2.81 -4.50 3.55
CA GLY A 40 -3.53 -5.56 4.25
C GLY A 40 -2.76 -6.13 5.43
N PRO A 41 -3.37 -6.95 6.29
CA PRO A 41 -2.72 -7.55 7.43
C PRO A 41 -1.60 -8.52 7.04
N SER A 42 -0.74 -8.86 8.01
CA SER A 42 0.33 -9.83 7.80
C SER A 42 -0.23 -11.20 7.37
N GLY A 43 0.38 -11.80 6.35
CA GLY A 43 -0.02 -13.13 5.86
C GLY A 43 -1.21 -13.17 4.89
N CYS A 44 -1.82 -12.04 4.52
CA CYS A 44 -2.97 -12.00 3.60
C CYS A 44 -2.61 -12.21 2.12
N GLY A 45 -1.31 -12.39 1.76
CA GLY A 45 -0.90 -12.71 0.39
C GLY A 45 -0.21 -11.60 -0.39
N LYS A 46 -0.03 -10.38 0.14
CA LYS A 46 0.59 -9.21 -0.54
C LYS A 46 1.94 -9.51 -1.18
N THR A 47 2.91 -9.95 -0.36
CA THR A 47 4.26 -10.33 -0.84
C THR A 47 4.20 -11.47 -1.84
N THR A 48 3.24 -12.40 -1.71
CA THR A 48 3.04 -13.48 -2.68
C THR A 48 2.60 -12.92 -4.02
N LEU A 49 1.62 -12.02 -4.05
CA LEU A 49 1.17 -11.35 -5.28
C LEU A 49 2.33 -10.57 -5.93
N LEU A 50 3.08 -9.80 -5.15
CA LEU A 50 4.24 -9.08 -5.65
C LEU A 50 5.30 -10.04 -6.24
N ARG A 51 5.57 -11.17 -5.60
CA ARG A 51 6.53 -12.20 -6.09
C ARG A 51 6.04 -12.90 -7.36
N LEU A 52 4.73 -13.05 -7.54
CA LEU A 52 4.13 -13.55 -8.79
C LEU A 52 4.37 -12.54 -9.92
N ILE A 53 4.12 -11.25 -9.69
CA ILE A 53 4.38 -10.17 -10.66
C ILE A 53 5.88 -10.08 -10.99
N ALA A 54 6.77 -10.21 -9.99
CA ALA A 54 8.21 -10.22 -10.17
C ALA A 54 8.76 -11.48 -10.87
N GLY A 55 7.99 -12.59 -10.87
CA GLY A 55 8.40 -13.87 -11.44
C GLY A 55 9.27 -14.75 -10.52
N PHE A 56 9.37 -14.39 -9.22
CA PHE A 56 10.04 -15.24 -8.22
C PHE A 56 9.20 -16.45 -7.82
N GLN A 57 7.92 -16.41 -8.15
CA GLN A 57 6.98 -17.53 -8.02
C GLN A 57 6.11 -17.60 -9.28
N THR A 58 5.54 -18.76 -9.56
CA THR A 58 4.58 -18.98 -10.65
C THR A 58 3.16 -19.06 -10.08
N ALA A 59 2.20 -18.47 -10.77
CA ALA A 59 0.80 -18.64 -10.45
C ALA A 59 0.38 -20.12 -10.59
N SER A 60 -0.54 -20.57 -9.76
CA SER A 60 -1.15 -21.90 -9.90
C SER A 60 -2.25 -21.87 -10.95
N GLU A 61 -2.98 -20.76 -11.03
CA GLU A 61 -4.04 -20.51 -12.01
C GLU A 61 -4.01 -19.02 -12.39
N GLY A 62 -4.67 -18.70 -13.51
CA GLY A 62 -4.83 -17.34 -14.02
C GLY A 62 -3.64 -16.84 -14.85
N VAL A 63 -3.69 -15.57 -15.24
CA VAL A 63 -2.75 -14.95 -16.16
C VAL A 63 -2.22 -13.65 -15.57
N ILE A 64 -0.93 -13.39 -15.74
CA ILE A 64 -0.30 -12.10 -15.40
C ILE A 64 0.28 -11.50 -16.67
N THR A 65 -0.10 -10.27 -16.97
CA THR A 65 0.41 -9.52 -18.12
C THR A 65 1.19 -8.28 -17.67
N ILE A 66 2.24 -7.92 -18.43
CA ILE A 66 2.92 -6.63 -18.32
C ILE A 66 3.03 -6.01 -19.72
N ALA A 67 2.62 -4.75 -19.84
CA ALA A 67 2.55 -4.05 -21.13
C ALA A 67 1.80 -4.87 -22.20
N GLY A 68 0.71 -5.55 -21.81
CA GLY A 68 -0.12 -6.39 -22.67
C GLY A 68 0.49 -7.73 -23.06
N LYS A 69 1.69 -8.08 -22.57
CA LYS A 69 2.34 -9.38 -22.83
C LYS A 69 2.12 -10.33 -21.67
N ASP A 70 1.72 -11.55 -21.93
CA ASP A 70 1.66 -12.61 -20.93
C ASP A 70 3.08 -12.93 -20.43
N ILE A 71 3.26 -12.77 -19.12
CA ILE A 71 4.53 -13.03 -18.42
C ILE A 71 4.42 -14.14 -17.38
N THR A 72 3.28 -14.84 -17.33
CA THR A 72 2.97 -15.83 -16.28
C THR A 72 4.09 -16.84 -16.09
N GLN A 73 4.69 -17.32 -17.19
CA GLN A 73 5.81 -18.28 -17.16
C GLN A 73 7.18 -17.62 -17.45
N THR A 74 7.24 -16.29 -17.59
CA THR A 74 8.48 -15.59 -17.90
C THR A 74 9.38 -15.52 -16.65
N PRO A 75 10.65 -15.93 -16.72
CA PRO A 75 11.56 -15.87 -15.57
C PRO A 75 11.87 -14.42 -15.16
N PRO A 76 12.24 -14.15 -13.89
CA PRO A 76 12.41 -12.81 -13.33
C PRO A 76 13.33 -11.89 -14.16
N HIS A 77 14.48 -12.42 -14.60
CA HIS A 77 15.50 -11.65 -15.33
C HIS A 77 15.08 -11.19 -16.73
N LYS A 78 13.95 -11.69 -17.24
CA LYS A 78 13.38 -11.31 -18.54
C LYS A 78 12.15 -10.40 -18.42
N ARG A 79 11.69 -10.12 -17.18
CA ARG A 79 10.55 -9.23 -16.94
C ARG A 79 11.00 -7.77 -16.92
N PRO A 80 10.22 -6.82 -17.47
CA PRO A 80 10.55 -5.40 -17.46
C PRO A 80 10.26 -4.74 -16.10
N VAL A 81 10.53 -5.45 -15.02
CA VAL A 81 10.29 -5.00 -13.63
C VAL A 81 11.56 -5.13 -12.81
N ASN A 82 11.73 -4.26 -11.82
CA ASN A 82 12.76 -4.42 -10.80
C ASN A 82 12.13 -4.40 -9.40
N THR A 83 12.75 -5.11 -8.46
CA THR A 83 12.23 -5.27 -7.10
C THR A 83 13.22 -4.73 -6.08
N VAL A 84 12.71 -3.93 -5.13
CA VAL A 84 13.38 -3.57 -3.88
C VAL A 84 12.78 -4.43 -2.78
N PHE A 85 13.63 -5.20 -2.10
CA PHE A 85 13.22 -6.11 -1.03
C PHE A 85 13.25 -5.42 0.33
N GLN A 86 12.49 -5.91 1.29
CA GLN A 86 12.40 -5.42 2.66
C GLN A 86 13.77 -5.27 3.36
N LYS A 87 14.72 -6.18 3.11
CA LYS A 87 16.11 -6.13 3.62
C LYS A 87 17.09 -5.54 2.62
N TYR A 88 16.63 -4.75 1.65
CA TYR A 88 17.39 -4.07 0.61
C TYR A 88 18.21 -4.99 -0.31
N ALA A 89 18.68 -6.15 0.17
CA ALA A 89 19.48 -7.15 -0.53
C ALA A 89 20.68 -6.55 -1.28
N LEU A 90 21.38 -5.59 -0.66
CA LEU A 90 22.64 -5.07 -1.19
C LEU A 90 23.73 -6.13 -1.14
N PHE A 91 24.66 -6.06 -2.07
CA PHE A 91 25.83 -6.94 -2.11
C PHE A 91 26.90 -6.38 -1.13
N PRO A 92 27.16 -7.04 0.02
CA PRO A 92 28.01 -6.47 1.05
C PRO A 92 29.49 -6.36 0.63
N HIS A 93 29.93 -7.18 -0.30
CA HIS A 93 31.30 -7.18 -0.85
C HIS A 93 31.52 -6.14 -1.98
N LEU A 94 30.49 -5.36 -2.32
CA LEU A 94 30.53 -4.31 -3.34
C LEU A 94 30.28 -2.95 -2.70
N ASN A 95 31.02 -1.92 -3.13
CA ASN A 95 30.72 -0.54 -2.78
C ASN A 95 29.41 -0.06 -3.43
N VAL A 96 28.99 1.16 -3.13
CA VAL A 96 27.75 1.78 -3.64
C VAL A 96 27.73 1.79 -5.18
N PHE A 97 28.82 2.27 -5.81
CA PHE A 97 28.92 2.28 -7.27
C PHE A 97 28.68 0.90 -7.88
N ASN A 98 29.40 -0.11 -7.39
CA ASN A 98 29.35 -1.45 -7.93
C ASN A 98 28.00 -2.15 -7.67
N ASN A 99 27.33 -1.85 -6.55
CA ASN A 99 25.97 -2.30 -6.30
C ASN A 99 25.02 -1.78 -7.38
N ILE A 100 25.05 -0.48 -7.67
CA ILE A 100 24.16 0.15 -8.67
C ILE A 100 24.54 -0.31 -10.08
N ALA A 101 25.84 -0.35 -10.39
CA ALA A 101 26.36 -0.74 -11.71
C ALA A 101 26.13 -2.21 -12.05
N PHE A 102 25.80 -3.06 -11.08
CA PHE A 102 25.77 -4.51 -11.24
C PHE A 102 24.94 -4.97 -12.46
N GLY A 103 23.69 -4.52 -12.54
CA GLY A 103 22.80 -4.87 -13.66
C GLY A 103 23.28 -4.32 -15.01
N LEU A 104 23.88 -3.13 -15.03
CA LEU A 104 24.43 -2.53 -16.25
C LEU A 104 25.67 -3.28 -16.75
N LYS A 105 26.50 -3.78 -15.84
CA LYS A 105 27.66 -4.63 -16.18
C LYS A 105 27.23 -5.95 -16.80
N LEU A 106 26.16 -6.57 -16.27
CA LEU A 106 25.58 -7.80 -16.86
C LEU A 106 25.06 -7.56 -18.28
N LYS A 107 24.53 -6.37 -18.57
CA LYS A 107 24.12 -5.94 -19.92
C LYS A 107 25.32 -5.58 -20.82
N LYS A 108 26.56 -5.66 -20.32
CA LYS A 108 27.81 -5.36 -21.03
C LYS A 108 27.84 -3.94 -21.63
N LEU A 109 27.27 -2.96 -20.92
CA LEU A 109 27.31 -1.57 -21.37
C LEU A 109 28.75 -1.00 -21.27
N PRO A 110 29.10 0.02 -22.10
CA PRO A 110 30.39 0.71 -22.02
C PRO A 110 30.59 1.39 -20.66
N GLY A 111 31.84 1.38 -20.13
CA GLY A 111 32.15 1.93 -18.81
C GLY A 111 31.74 3.39 -18.62
N ALA A 112 31.96 4.25 -19.60
CA ALA A 112 31.52 5.65 -19.56
C ALA A 112 29.97 5.80 -19.46
N THR A 113 29.23 4.90 -20.11
CA THR A 113 27.76 4.86 -20.01
C THR A 113 27.31 4.41 -18.62
N ILE A 114 27.98 3.40 -18.06
CA ILE A 114 27.72 2.89 -16.70
C ILE A 114 27.94 4.01 -15.68
N GLU A 115 29.09 4.70 -15.75
CA GLU A 115 29.43 5.80 -14.84
C GLU A 115 28.38 6.92 -14.89
N LYS A 116 28.00 7.34 -16.09
CA LYS A 116 26.97 8.37 -16.30
C LYS A 116 25.63 7.96 -15.66
N LYS A 117 25.15 6.74 -15.92
CA LYS A 117 23.88 6.23 -15.39
C LYS A 117 23.90 6.06 -13.87
N VAL A 118 25.00 5.56 -13.29
CA VAL A 118 25.15 5.43 -11.84
C VAL A 118 25.13 6.78 -11.15
N LYS A 119 25.90 7.77 -11.65
CA LYS A 119 25.89 9.14 -11.10
C LYS A 119 24.51 9.81 -11.21
N GLN A 120 23.80 9.53 -12.30
CA GLN A 120 22.41 10.02 -12.45
C GLN A 120 21.47 9.37 -11.44
N ALA A 121 21.54 8.04 -11.25
CA ALA A 121 20.72 7.32 -10.28
C ALA A 121 21.01 7.79 -8.85
N LEU A 122 22.29 7.99 -8.49
CA LEU A 122 22.68 8.52 -7.17
C LEU A 122 22.13 9.94 -6.93
N ARG A 123 22.17 10.81 -7.94
CA ARG A 123 21.56 12.14 -7.82
C ARG A 123 20.06 12.09 -7.58
N MET A 124 19.35 11.16 -8.25
CA MET A 124 17.90 10.99 -8.08
C MET A 124 17.51 10.61 -6.65
N VAL A 125 18.35 9.83 -5.97
CA VAL A 125 18.11 9.39 -4.58
C VAL A 125 18.83 10.23 -3.54
N GLY A 126 19.40 11.41 -3.92
CA GLY A 126 20.09 12.32 -2.99
C GLY A 126 21.37 11.76 -2.38
N MET A 127 22.08 10.88 -3.11
CA MET A 127 23.29 10.18 -2.64
C MET A 127 24.53 10.55 -3.51
N THR A 128 24.63 11.80 -3.94
CA THR A 128 25.81 12.29 -4.65
C THR A 128 27.06 12.12 -3.77
N ASP A 129 28.19 11.79 -4.37
CA ASP A 129 29.49 11.58 -3.72
C ASP A 129 29.57 10.39 -2.74
N TYR A 130 28.65 9.41 -2.87
CA TYR A 130 28.65 8.18 -2.07
C TYR A 130 29.21 6.98 -2.84
N GLU A 131 29.68 7.15 -4.07
CA GLU A 131 30.07 6.10 -5.03
C GLU A 131 31.04 5.07 -4.44
N ASP A 132 32.05 5.55 -3.73
CA ASP A 132 33.16 4.73 -3.23
C ASP A 132 32.92 4.15 -1.83
N ARG A 133 31.80 4.49 -1.19
CA ARG A 133 31.51 4.00 0.16
C ARG A 133 31.12 2.53 0.17
N ASP A 134 31.53 1.84 1.22
CA ASP A 134 31.06 0.48 1.51
C ASP A 134 29.61 0.52 2.01
N VAL A 135 28.78 -0.41 1.56
CA VAL A 135 27.35 -0.43 1.92
C VAL A 135 27.11 -0.68 3.40
N ASP A 136 28.02 -1.39 4.08
CA ASP A 136 27.93 -1.66 5.51
C ASP A 136 28.21 -0.41 6.38
N SER A 137 28.82 0.63 5.81
CA SER A 137 29.04 1.92 6.48
C SER A 137 27.82 2.86 6.45
N LEU A 138 26.77 2.47 5.70
CA LEU A 138 25.59 3.27 5.47
C LEU A 138 24.51 3.05 6.53
N SER A 139 23.76 4.11 6.86
CA SER A 139 22.52 3.97 7.64
C SER A 139 21.45 3.17 6.86
N GLY A 140 20.43 2.65 7.55
CA GLY A 140 19.34 1.90 6.91
C GLY A 140 18.65 2.69 5.79
N GLY A 141 18.36 3.97 6.00
CA GLY A 141 17.79 4.84 4.97
C GLY A 141 18.72 5.06 3.78
N GLN A 142 20.03 5.17 4.01
CA GLN A 142 21.01 5.28 2.93
C GLN A 142 21.12 3.96 2.14
N GLN A 143 21.10 2.81 2.82
CA GLN A 143 21.08 1.50 2.16
C GLN A 143 19.83 1.33 1.29
N GLN A 144 18.68 1.78 1.78
CA GLN A 144 17.45 1.79 1.01
C GLN A 144 17.56 2.65 -0.25
N ARG A 145 18.07 3.86 -0.15
CA ARG A 145 18.29 4.75 -1.31
C ARG A 145 19.22 4.11 -2.34
N VAL A 146 20.28 3.43 -1.92
CA VAL A 146 21.16 2.68 -2.82
C VAL A 146 20.42 1.51 -3.48
N ALA A 147 19.55 0.79 -2.75
CA ALA A 147 18.74 -0.28 -3.33
C ALA A 147 17.75 0.23 -4.39
N ILE A 148 17.12 1.39 -4.12
CA ILE A 148 16.25 2.06 -5.10
C ILE A 148 17.08 2.50 -6.31
N ALA A 149 18.23 3.17 -6.11
CA ALA A 149 19.12 3.57 -7.21
C ALA A 149 19.53 2.38 -8.09
N ARG A 150 19.87 1.22 -7.46
CA ARG A 150 20.17 -0.02 -8.17
C ARG A 150 18.97 -0.54 -8.98
N ALA A 151 17.77 -0.35 -8.49
CA ALA A 151 16.57 -0.78 -9.18
C ALA A 151 16.25 0.15 -10.37
N ILE A 152 16.29 1.47 -10.19
CA ILE A 152 15.91 2.43 -11.22
C ILE A 152 16.95 2.62 -12.34
N VAL A 153 18.24 2.36 -12.06
CA VAL A 153 19.32 2.55 -13.03
C VAL A 153 19.15 1.72 -14.32
N ASN A 154 18.39 0.64 -14.23
CA ASN A 154 18.05 -0.23 -15.35
C ASN A 154 16.86 0.26 -16.18
N GLU A 155 16.24 1.39 -15.79
CA GLU A 155 15.07 2.01 -16.44
C GLU A 155 13.90 1.00 -16.59
N PRO A 156 13.40 0.42 -15.49
CA PRO A 156 12.29 -0.52 -15.56
C PRO A 156 10.98 0.20 -15.90
N GLU A 157 10.01 -0.52 -16.48
CA GLU A 157 8.64 -0.01 -16.66
C GLU A 157 7.86 0.01 -15.36
N VAL A 158 8.19 -0.92 -14.46
CA VAL A 158 7.54 -1.08 -13.15
C VAL A 158 8.59 -1.28 -12.06
N LEU A 159 8.45 -0.54 -10.95
CA LEU A 159 9.21 -0.75 -9.72
C LEU A 159 8.32 -1.41 -8.67
N LEU A 160 8.74 -2.57 -8.19
CA LEU A 160 8.09 -3.34 -7.14
C LEU A 160 8.81 -3.09 -5.81
N LEU A 161 8.07 -2.73 -4.77
CA LEU A 161 8.60 -2.36 -3.45
C LEU A 161 7.94 -3.23 -2.37
N ASP A 162 8.70 -4.14 -1.76
CA ASP A 162 8.22 -5.07 -0.74
C ASP A 162 8.55 -4.55 0.66
N GLU A 163 7.62 -3.88 1.32
CA GLU A 163 7.74 -3.26 2.65
C GLU A 163 9.05 -2.45 2.83
N PRO A 164 9.40 -1.54 1.91
CA PRO A 164 10.73 -0.95 1.89
C PRO A 164 11.03 -0.04 3.09
N LEU A 165 10.01 0.49 3.78
CA LEU A 165 10.16 1.38 4.93
C LEU A 165 10.09 0.68 6.29
N ALA A 166 9.79 -0.62 6.33
CA ALA A 166 9.53 -1.35 7.58
C ALA A 166 10.72 -1.39 8.56
N ALA A 167 11.95 -1.27 8.05
CA ALA A 167 13.16 -1.31 8.87
C ALA A 167 13.60 0.06 9.41
N LEU A 168 12.87 1.16 9.10
CA LEU A 168 13.21 2.51 9.49
C LEU A 168 12.47 2.95 10.75
N ASP A 169 13.10 3.83 11.55
CA ASP A 169 12.41 4.53 12.62
C ASP A 169 11.33 5.49 12.09
N LEU A 170 10.44 5.96 12.98
CA LEU A 170 9.27 6.76 12.61
C LEU A 170 9.64 8.04 11.85
N LYS A 171 10.68 8.76 12.30
CA LYS A 171 11.08 10.03 11.68
C LYS A 171 11.66 9.79 10.29
N MET A 172 12.60 8.85 10.18
CA MET A 172 13.21 8.49 8.90
C MET A 172 12.16 7.93 7.91
N ARG A 173 11.16 7.19 8.43
CA ARG A 173 10.06 6.67 7.61
C ARG A 173 9.26 7.80 6.96
N LYS A 174 8.86 8.82 7.73
CA LYS A 174 8.13 9.98 7.21
C LYS A 174 8.93 10.75 6.16
N ASP A 175 10.21 10.99 6.42
CA ASP A 175 11.09 11.67 5.45
C ASP A 175 11.19 10.85 4.15
N MET A 176 11.36 9.53 4.25
CA MET A 176 11.46 8.62 3.10
C MET A 176 10.15 8.46 2.33
N GLN A 177 8.99 8.56 2.96
CA GLN A 177 7.69 8.58 2.27
C GLN A 177 7.63 9.76 1.30
N MET A 178 7.95 10.97 1.77
CA MET A 178 7.94 12.17 0.93
C MET A 178 8.92 12.04 -0.24
N GLU A 179 10.12 11.51 0.01
CA GLU A 179 11.12 11.28 -1.03
C GLU A 179 10.69 10.25 -2.07
N LEU A 180 10.05 9.15 -1.64
CA LEU A 180 9.50 8.15 -2.56
C LEU A 180 8.42 8.74 -3.47
N LYS A 181 7.54 9.58 -2.92
CA LYS A 181 6.51 10.29 -3.69
C LYS A 181 7.13 11.23 -4.72
N GLU A 182 8.13 12.02 -4.32
CA GLU A 182 8.87 12.89 -5.25
C GLU A 182 9.62 12.09 -6.32
N MET A 183 10.26 10.97 -5.95
CA MET A 183 10.94 10.10 -6.91
C MET A 183 9.95 9.52 -7.93
N HIS A 184 8.79 9.04 -7.48
CA HIS A 184 7.74 8.56 -8.39
C HIS A 184 7.34 9.63 -9.40
N GLN A 185 7.05 10.86 -8.94
CA GLN A 185 6.68 11.99 -9.80
C GLN A 185 7.78 12.35 -10.81
N LYS A 186 9.05 12.33 -10.39
CA LYS A 186 10.21 12.65 -11.23
C LYS A 186 10.50 11.55 -12.27
N LEU A 187 10.30 10.29 -11.91
CA LEU A 187 10.58 9.14 -12.77
C LEU A 187 9.44 8.87 -13.78
N GLY A 188 8.19 9.10 -13.38
CA GLY A 188 7.01 8.82 -14.20
C GLY A 188 6.80 7.33 -14.53
N ILE A 189 7.45 6.42 -13.79
CA ILE A 189 7.28 4.96 -13.94
C ILE A 189 6.24 4.44 -12.94
N THR A 190 5.69 3.27 -13.21
CA THR A 190 4.69 2.64 -12.32
C THR A 190 5.35 2.09 -11.05
N PHE A 191 4.77 2.39 -9.89
CA PHE A 191 5.17 1.80 -8.61
C PHE A 191 4.09 0.84 -8.12
N VAL A 192 4.51 -0.36 -7.68
CA VAL A 192 3.68 -1.29 -6.90
C VAL A 192 4.32 -1.45 -5.54
N TYR A 193 3.66 -0.92 -4.54
CA TYR A 193 4.15 -0.82 -3.17
C TYR A 193 3.37 -1.78 -2.27
N VAL A 194 4.06 -2.56 -1.47
CA VAL A 194 3.44 -3.44 -0.47
C VAL A 194 3.73 -2.90 0.91
N THR A 195 2.70 -2.74 1.73
CA THR A 195 2.81 -2.36 3.13
C THR A 195 1.68 -2.95 3.97
N HIS A 196 1.83 -2.89 5.27
CA HIS A 196 0.77 -3.09 6.25
C HIS A 196 0.45 -1.79 7.02
N ASP A 197 1.15 -0.70 6.70
CA ASP A 197 0.99 0.61 7.31
C ASP A 197 -0.04 1.44 6.53
N GLN A 198 -1.09 1.86 7.22
CA GLN A 198 -2.21 2.59 6.65
C GLN A 198 -1.80 4.03 6.27
N GLU A 199 -0.97 4.69 7.11
CA GLU A 199 -0.48 6.05 6.87
C GLU A 199 0.34 6.09 5.56
N GLU A 200 1.20 5.08 5.35
CA GLU A 200 1.95 4.94 4.10
C GLU A 200 1.03 4.83 2.88
N ALA A 201 0.03 3.94 2.96
CA ALA A 201 -0.91 3.73 1.87
C ALA A 201 -1.73 4.99 1.53
N LEU A 202 -2.29 5.66 2.54
CA LEU A 202 -3.10 6.86 2.37
C LEU A 202 -2.29 8.05 1.83
N THR A 203 -1.00 8.16 2.21
CA THR A 203 -0.15 9.30 1.85
C THR A 203 0.48 9.16 0.46
N LEU A 204 0.92 7.96 0.09
CA LEU A 204 1.74 7.72 -1.10
C LEU A 204 0.93 7.44 -2.36
N SER A 205 -0.24 6.81 -2.23
CA SER A 205 -0.88 6.11 -3.34
C SER A 205 -1.79 6.99 -4.19
N ASP A 206 -1.83 6.68 -5.47
CA ASP A 206 -2.93 7.08 -6.36
C ASP A 206 -4.11 6.10 -6.21
N THR A 207 -3.79 4.81 -6.03
CA THR A 207 -4.78 3.74 -5.83
C THR A 207 -4.32 2.79 -4.72
N ILE A 208 -5.24 2.42 -3.83
CA ILE A 208 -5.04 1.42 -2.79
C ILE A 208 -5.81 0.16 -3.15
N VAL A 209 -5.14 -0.98 -2.99
CA VAL A 209 -5.70 -2.34 -3.11
C VAL A 209 -5.71 -2.96 -1.73
N VAL A 210 -6.86 -3.01 -1.08
CA VAL A 210 -7.00 -3.63 0.24
C VAL A 210 -7.16 -5.13 0.08
N MET A 211 -6.28 -5.91 0.72
CA MET A 211 -6.30 -7.38 0.69
C MET A 211 -6.55 -7.99 2.06
N SER A 212 -7.35 -9.04 2.09
CA SER A 212 -7.54 -9.91 3.25
C SER A 212 -7.75 -11.35 2.79
N GLU A 213 -7.21 -12.32 3.53
CA GLU A 213 -7.41 -13.77 3.30
C GLU A 213 -7.18 -14.22 1.86
N GLY A 214 -6.16 -13.66 1.22
CA GLY A 214 -5.80 -14.00 -0.17
C GLY A 214 -6.72 -13.41 -1.24
N ARG A 215 -7.62 -12.51 -0.89
CA ARG A 215 -8.57 -11.85 -1.80
C ARG A 215 -8.43 -10.34 -1.74
N ILE A 216 -8.78 -9.68 -2.82
CA ILE A 216 -8.97 -8.23 -2.83
C ILE A 216 -10.35 -7.93 -2.23
N GLN A 217 -10.37 -7.06 -1.23
CA GLN A 217 -11.59 -6.58 -0.58
C GLN A 217 -12.13 -5.34 -1.27
N GLN A 218 -11.25 -4.35 -1.52
CA GLN A 218 -11.62 -3.09 -2.17
C GLN A 218 -10.44 -2.53 -2.96
N ILE A 219 -10.74 -1.85 -4.05
CA ILE A 219 -9.78 -1.04 -4.82
C ILE A 219 -10.39 0.35 -4.98
N GLY A 220 -9.64 1.40 -4.65
CA GLY A 220 -10.10 2.78 -4.77
C GLY A 220 -8.99 3.80 -4.56
N VAL A 221 -9.30 5.07 -4.74
CA VAL A 221 -8.42 6.15 -4.32
C VAL A 221 -8.40 6.26 -2.80
N PRO A 222 -7.35 6.83 -2.18
CA PRO A 222 -7.25 6.90 -0.71
C PRO A 222 -8.48 7.46 -0.01
N THR A 223 -9.07 8.52 -0.55
CA THR A 223 -10.27 9.15 0.01
C THR A 223 -11.49 8.22 0.01
N ASP A 224 -11.71 7.47 -1.06
CA ASP A 224 -12.85 6.56 -1.18
C ASP A 224 -12.68 5.35 -0.24
N ILE A 225 -11.45 4.81 -0.14
CA ILE A 225 -11.15 3.71 0.78
C ILE A 225 -11.40 4.09 2.23
N TYR A 226 -11.10 5.35 2.61
CA TYR A 226 -11.29 5.85 3.96
C TYR A 226 -12.74 6.21 4.26
N ASN A 227 -13.39 6.94 3.36
CA ASN A 227 -14.73 7.50 3.57
C ASN A 227 -15.88 6.53 3.20
N GLU A 228 -15.66 5.66 2.20
CA GLU A 228 -16.66 4.74 1.66
C GLU A 228 -16.16 3.28 1.69
N PRO A 229 -15.83 2.72 2.87
CA PRO A 229 -15.40 1.34 3.00
C PRO A 229 -16.52 0.38 2.62
N ILE A 230 -16.21 -0.61 1.75
CA ILE A 230 -17.21 -1.55 1.23
C ILE A 230 -17.76 -2.54 2.29
N ASN A 231 -17.02 -2.73 3.38
CA ASN A 231 -17.40 -3.61 4.49
C ASN A 231 -16.71 -3.19 5.79
N SER A 232 -17.16 -3.75 6.90
CA SER A 232 -16.63 -3.47 8.25
C SER A 232 -15.14 -3.80 8.39
N PHE A 233 -14.64 -4.84 7.70
CA PHE A 233 -13.21 -5.14 7.70
C PHE A 233 -12.38 -3.98 7.12
N VAL A 234 -12.77 -3.42 5.97
CA VAL A 234 -12.04 -2.30 5.36
C VAL A 234 -12.14 -1.06 6.25
N ALA A 235 -13.32 -0.79 6.84
CA ALA A 235 -13.53 0.33 7.76
C ALA A 235 -12.58 0.27 8.96
N ASP A 236 -12.53 -0.87 9.65
CA ASP A 236 -11.70 -1.11 10.83
C ASP A 236 -10.21 -1.14 10.49
N PHE A 237 -9.87 -1.72 9.33
CA PHE A 237 -8.47 -1.87 8.93
C PHE A 237 -7.83 -0.57 8.43
N ILE A 238 -8.58 0.39 7.87
CA ILE A 238 -8.00 1.62 7.26
C ILE A 238 -7.86 2.77 8.26
N GLY A 239 -8.55 2.74 9.38
CA GLY A 239 -8.50 3.76 10.42
C GLY A 239 -9.33 3.35 11.62
N GLU A 240 -9.12 4.04 12.71
CA GLU A 240 -9.96 3.84 13.91
C GLU A 240 -11.43 4.09 13.55
N SER A 241 -12.31 3.18 13.94
CA SER A 241 -13.73 3.24 13.61
C SER A 241 -14.58 2.73 14.76
N ASN A 242 -15.69 3.42 15.00
CA ASN A 242 -16.78 2.87 15.80
C ASN A 242 -17.71 2.13 14.84
N ILE A 243 -17.81 0.82 14.97
CA ILE A 243 -18.68 -0.02 14.14
C ILE A 243 -19.82 -0.51 15.00
N LEU A 244 -21.03 -0.03 14.69
CA LEU A 244 -22.24 -0.30 15.47
C LEU A 244 -23.28 -1.01 14.60
N ASN A 245 -24.05 -1.90 15.22
CA ASN A 245 -25.19 -2.49 14.52
C ASN A 245 -26.30 -1.45 14.36
N GLY A 246 -26.78 -1.31 13.12
CA GLY A 246 -27.87 -0.38 12.80
C GLY A 246 -28.88 -0.97 11.83
N VAL A 247 -29.93 -0.22 11.58
CA VAL A 247 -30.96 -0.56 10.61
C VAL A 247 -31.18 0.63 9.68
N MET A 248 -31.00 0.42 8.39
CA MET A 248 -31.33 1.40 7.38
C MET A 248 -32.84 1.52 7.26
N ILE A 249 -33.43 2.67 7.63
CA ILE A 249 -34.89 2.88 7.57
C ILE A 249 -35.28 3.15 6.11
N LYS A 250 -34.53 4.01 5.46
CA LYS A 250 -34.67 4.43 4.06
C LYS A 250 -33.35 5.05 3.63
N ASP A 251 -33.20 5.39 2.37
CA ASP A 251 -32.06 6.16 1.88
C ASP A 251 -31.81 7.40 2.76
N LYS A 252 -30.56 7.58 3.15
CA LYS A 252 -30.07 8.68 4.00
C LYS A 252 -30.63 8.71 5.43
N ALA A 253 -31.19 7.61 5.94
CA ALA A 253 -31.65 7.53 7.31
C ALA A 253 -31.38 6.13 7.91
N VAL A 254 -30.66 6.11 9.02
CA VAL A 254 -30.25 4.90 9.74
C VAL A 254 -30.60 5.00 11.22
N THR A 255 -30.98 3.90 11.85
CA THR A 255 -31.14 3.83 13.31
C THR A 255 -30.03 3.02 13.93
N PHE A 256 -29.45 3.53 15.00
CA PHE A 256 -28.57 2.79 15.91
C PHE A 256 -28.68 3.38 17.30
N CYS A 257 -28.30 2.67 18.34
CA CYS A 257 -28.44 3.10 19.74
C CYS A 257 -29.84 3.63 20.09
N GLY A 258 -30.89 3.10 19.46
CA GLY A 258 -32.28 3.53 19.72
C GLY A 258 -32.68 4.87 19.12
N HIS A 259 -31.86 5.54 18.37
CA HIS A 259 -32.10 6.86 17.76
C HIS A 259 -31.95 6.80 16.24
N GLU A 260 -32.67 7.71 15.55
CA GLU A 260 -32.57 7.92 14.10
C GLU A 260 -31.53 8.98 13.79
N PHE A 261 -30.64 8.69 12.79
CA PHE A 261 -29.61 9.57 12.32
C PHE A 261 -29.69 9.76 10.81
N GLU A 262 -29.30 10.94 10.35
CA GLU A 262 -29.01 11.14 8.91
C GLU A 262 -27.69 10.48 8.54
N CYS A 263 -27.64 9.83 7.37
CA CYS A 263 -26.43 9.29 6.77
C CYS A 263 -26.33 9.70 5.30
N VAL A 264 -25.18 9.41 4.67
CA VAL A 264 -24.96 9.78 3.26
C VAL A 264 -25.36 8.65 2.31
N ASP A 265 -25.53 7.44 2.80
CA ASP A 265 -25.71 6.24 2.03
C ASP A 265 -27.10 6.08 1.43
N THR A 266 -27.14 5.41 0.28
CA THR A 266 -28.36 5.11 -0.47
C THR A 266 -28.30 3.71 -1.08
N GLY A 267 -29.46 3.14 -1.42
CA GLY A 267 -29.54 1.87 -2.16
C GLY A 267 -29.47 0.60 -1.30
N PHE A 268 -29.51 0.71 0.03
CA PHE A 268 -29.52 -0.43 0.94
C PHE A 268 -30.89 -1.13 1.06
N GLY A 269 -31.96 -0.47 0.67
CA GLY A 269 -33.33 -0.95 0.91
C GLY A 269 -33.86 -0.59 2.29
N GLU A 270 -35.19 -0.71 2.46
CA GLU A 270 -35.86 -0.38 3.73
C GLU A 270 -35.69 -1.51 4.74
N GLN A 271 -35.51 -1.14 6.02
CA GLN A 271 -35.38 -2.06 7.16
C GLN A 271 -34.26 -3.09 7.05
N MET A 272 -33.16 -2.73 6.34
CA MET A 272 -32.00 -3.58 6.20
C MET A 272 -31.03 -3.41 7.37
N GLN A 273 -30.57 -4.52 7.95
CA GLN A 273 -29.49 -4.51 8.95
C GLN A 273 -28.17 -4.16 8.28
N VAL A 274 -27.45 -3.21 8.90
CA VAL A 274 -26.18 -2.67 8.40
C VAL A 274 -25.18 -2.48 9.52
N ASP A 275 -23.90 -2.51 9.19
CA ASP A 275 -22.83 -2.01 10.05
C ASP A 275 -22.71 -0.49 9.83
N VAL A 276 -22.97 0.28 10.89
CA VAL A 276 -22.82 1.75 10.88
C VAL A 276 -21.39 2.07 11.29
N VAL A 277 -20.65 2.73 10.41
CA VAL A 277 -19.28 3.16 10.64
C VAL A 277 -19.25 4.65 10.99
N ILE A 278 -18.69 4.99 12.14
CA ILE A 278 -18.54 6.38 12.59
C ILE A 278 -17.06 6.59 12.93
N ARG A 279 -16.43 7.57 12.27
CA ARG A 279 -15.06 7.92 12.57
C ARG A 279 -14.98 8.70 13.88
N PRO A 280 -13.93 8.51 14.72
CA PRO A 280 -13.79 9.26 15.97
C PRO A 280 -13.80 10.77 15.78
N GLU A 281 -13.21 11.27 14.70
CA GLU A 281 -13.15 12.69 14.34
C GLU A 281 -14.52 13.32 14.00
N ASP A 282 -15.53 12.50 13.67
CA ASP A 282 -16.89 12.96 13.36
C ASP A 282 -17.78 13.03 14.61
N ILE A 283 -17.26 12.63 15.78
CA ILE A 283 -17.99 12.63 17.04
C ILE A 283 -17.69 13.92 17.83
N TYR A 284 -18.72 14.73 18.07
CA TYR A 284 -18.62 15.92 18.91
C TYR A 284 -19.10 15.62 20.32
N ILE A 285 -18.27 15.95 21.32
CA ILE A 285 -18.56 15.72 22.73
C ILE A 285 -18.91 17.05 23.40
N PHE A 286 -20.03 17.08 24.15
CA PHE A 286 -20.52 18.24 24.91
C PHE A 286 -20.73 17.83 26.36
N ASP A 287 -20.42 18.71 27.32
CA ASP A 287 -20.65 18.43 28.74
C ASP A 287 -22.14 18.33 29.07
N VAL A 288 -22.92 19.26 28.54
CA VAL A 288 -24.40 19.29 28.62
C VAL A 288 -24.94 19.98 27.37
N SER A 289 -25.81 19.31 26.62
CA SER A 289 -26.46 19.93 25.48
C SER A 289 -27.77 19.24 25.14
N ASP A 290 -28.81 20.04 24.97
CA ASP A 290 -30.10 19.58 24.43
C ASP A 290 -30.03 19.17 22.97
N ALA A 291 -28.92 19.50 22.28
CA ALA A 291 -28.63 19.10 20.92
C ALA A 291 -27.91 17.75 20.82
N ALA A 292 -27.48 17.15 21.92
CA ALA A 292 -26.82 15.85 21.92
C ALA A 292 -27.79 14.74 21.53
N GLN A 293 -27.43 13.96 20.51
CA GLN A 293 -28.26 12.85 20.03
C GLN A 293 -28.09 11.59 20.89
N LEU A 294 -26.90 11.41 21.49
CA LEU A 294 -26.60 10.29 22.40
C LEU A 294 -26.03 10.80 23.72
N THR A 295 -26.22 10.05 24.79
CA THR A 295 -25.58 10.30 26.08
C THR A 295 -24.80 9.08 26.54
N GLY A 296 -23.66 9.31 27.21
CA GLY A 296 -22.82 8.23 27.69
C GLY A 296 -21.94 8.63 28.84
N THR A 297 -21.18 7.69 29.37
CA THR A 297 -20.19 7.89 30.43
C THR A 297 -18.81 7.63 29.90
N VAL A 298 -17.88 8.56 30.08
CA VAL A 298 -16.48 8.35 29.72
C VAL A 298 -15.90 7.27 30.66
N THR A 299 -15.49 6.14 30.09
CA THR A 299 -14.92 5.02 30.84
C THR A 299 -13.40 5.00 30.81
N SER A 300 -12.79 5.61 29.79
CA SER A 300 -11.35 5.74 29.65
C SER A 300 -11.02 7.04 28.93
N CYS A 301 -9.89 7.66 29.32
CA CYS A 301 -9.32 8.83 28.64
C CYS A 301 -7.81 8.71 28.66
N ILE A 302 -7.19 8.54 27.49
CA ILE A 302 -5.74 8.28 27.33
C ILE A 302 -5.12 9.39 26.48
N PHE A 303 -4.08 10.02 26.98
CA PHE A 303 -3.30 11.01 26.23
C PHE A 303 -2.36 10.33 25.24
N LYS A 304 -2.54 10.60 23.94
CA LYS A 304 -1.73 10.07 22.82
C LYS A 304 -0.71 11.09 22.27
N GLY A 305 -0.43 12.17 23.01
CA GLY A 305 0.52 13.21 22.60
C GLY A 305 -0.13 14.41 21.95
N VAL A 306 -0.83 14.25 20.83
CA VAL A 306 -1.49 15.35 20.09
C VAL A 306 -3.00 15.40 20.31
N HIS A 307 -3.59 14.33 20.82
CA HIS A 307 -5.01 14.22 21.15
C HIS A 307 -5.25 13.30 22.34
N TYR A 308 -6.47 13.28 22.84
CA TYR A 308 -6.95 12.32 23.82
C TYR A 308 -7.83 11.29 23.12
N GLU A 309 -7.58 10.02 23.36
CA GLU A 309 -8.45 8.92 23.00
C GLU A 309 -9.43 8.68 24.16
N MET A 310 -10.71 8.77 23.90
CA MET A 310 -11.75 8.58 24.91
C MET A 310 -12.64 7.42 24.53
N LEU A 311 -12.89 6.50 25.49
CA LEU A 311 -13.91 5.48 25.37
C LEU A 311 -15.15 5.97 26.13
N VAL A 312 -16.27 6.01 25.41
CA VAL A 312 -17.55 6.44 25.95
C VAL A 312 -18.52 5.27 25.86
N GLN A 313 -19.00 4.81 27.02
CA GLN A 313 -20.06 3.81 27.07
C GLN A 313 -21.42 4.51 26.99
N THR A 314 -22.19 4.25 25.93
CA THR A 314 -23.55 4.76 25.80
C THR A 314 -24.51 4.06 26.77
N ARG A 315 -25.70 4.63 27.00
CA ARG A 315 -26.69 4.02 27.89
C ARG A 315 -27.25 2.70 27.33
N GLU A 316 -27.21 2.54 26.03
CA GLU A 316 -27.65 1.34 25.30
C GLU A 316 -26.61 0.20 25.31
N GLY A 317 -25.44 0.42 25.95
CA GLY A 317 -24.44 -0.61 26.17
C GLY A 317 -23.38 -0.77 25.06
N TYR A 318 -23.24 0.24 24.23
CA TYR A 318 -22.20 0.31 23.20
C TYR A 318 -21.00 1.10 23.70
#